data_e74e4b9e8e10b7699c6cd4102b174826
#
_entry.id   e74e4b9e8e10b7699c6cd4102b174826
#
_cell.length_a   1.000
_cell.length_b   1.000
_cell.length_c   1.000
_cell.angle_alpha   90.00
_cell.angle_beta   90.00
_cell.angle_gamma   90.00
#
_symmetry.space_group_name_H-M   'P 1'
#
loop_
_entity.id
_entity.type
_entity.pdbx_description
1 polymer ?
#
loop_
_entity_poly.entity_id
_entity_poly.type
_entity_poly.pdbx_seq_one_letter_code
_entity_poly.pdbx_strand_id
1 'polypeptide(L)' 'MSLEEVFSIQNIIIYLVIINLIAFFMMWLDKRKAKKGK' A
#
# COMPACT_ATOMS: atom_id res chain seq x y z
N MET A 1 1.32 -26.75 8.74
CA MET A 1 0.65 -25.50 8.42
C MET A 1 -0.80 -25.74 8.06
N SER A 2 -1.66 -25.01 8.71
CA SER A 2 -3.09 -25.19 8.41
C SER A 2 -3.51 -24.14 7.39
N LEU A 3 -4.60 -24.43 6.75
CA LEU A 3 -5.13 -23.51 5.74
C LEU A 3 -5.40 -22.13 6.33
N GLU A 4 -5.84 -22.10 7.56
CA GLU A 4 -6.14 -20.84 8.22
C GLU A 4 -4.89 -20.00 8.37
N GLU A 5 -3.79 -20.65 8.72
CA GLU A 5 -2.54 -19.92 8.88
C GLU A 5 -2.07 -19.36 7.55
N VAL A 6 -2.18 -20.17 6.51
CA VAL A 6 -1.77 -19.74 5.19
C VAL A 6 -2.59 -18.53 4.74
N PHE A 7 -3.88 -18.58 4.97
CA PHE A 7 -4.76 -17.49 4.60
C PHE A 7 -4.43 -16.25 5.39
N SER A 8 -4.12 -16.41 6.66
CA SER A 8 -3.80 -15.27 7.51
C SER A 8 -2.53 -14.58 7.00
N ILE A 9 -1.52 -15.37 6.70
CA ILE A 9 -0.27 -14.81 6.21
C ILE A 9 -0.51 -14.09 4.90
N GLN A 10 -1.28 -14.70 4.03
CA GLN A 10 -1.55 -14.10 2.74
C GLN A 10 -2.28 -12.76 2.91
N ASN A 11 -3.22 -12.72 3.82
CA ASN A 11 -3.96 -11.48 4.08
C ASN A 11 -3.02 -10.39 4.56
N ILE A 12 -2.12 -10.72 5.44
CA ILE A 12 -1.19 -9.74 5.98
C ILE A 12 -0.31 -9.20 4.86
N ILE A 13 0.19 -10.09 4.02
CA ILE A 13 1.05 -9.67 2.92
C ILE A 13 0.29 -8.73 1.99
N ILE A 14 -0.92 -9.09 1.63
CA ILE A 14 -1.73 -8.27 0.74
C ILE A 14 -1.97 -6.90 1.39
N TYR A 15 -2.27 -6.92 2.67
CA TYR A 15 -2.53 -5.68 3.39
C TYR A 15 -1.31 -4.76 3.33
N LEU A 16 -0.15 -5.32 3.59
CA LEU A 16 1.08 -4.54 3.58
C LEU A 16 1.33 -3.96 2.20
N VAL A 17 1.13 -4.77 1.18
CA VAL A 17 1.36 -4.30 -0.19
C VAL A 17 0.42 -3.14 -0.50
N ILE A 18 -0.84 -3.28 -0.15
CA ILE A 18 -1.82 -2.25 -0.45
C ILE A 18 -1.45 -0.96 0.27
N ILE A 19 -1.10 -1.05 1.53
CA ILE A 19 -0.75 0.13 2.30
C ILE A 19 0.47 0.82 1.68
N ASN A 20 1.44 0.03 1.29
CA ASN A 20 2.64 0.59 0.68
C ASN A 20 2.30 1.31 -0.62
N LEU A 21 1.45 0.70 -1.42
CA LEU A 21 1.06 1.32 -2.68
C LEU A 21 0.33 2.62 -2.45
N ILE A 22 -0.57 2.63 -1.48
CA ILE A 22 -1.31 3.84 -1.17
C ILE A 22 -0.36 4.94 -0.72
N ALA A 23 0.57 4.59 0.14
CA ALA A 23 1.55 5.57 0.62
C ALA A 23 2.35 6.14 -0.54
N PHE A 24 2.76 5.27 -1.42
CA PHE A 24 3.52 5.71 -2.59
C PHE A 24 2.69 6.65 -3.44
N PHE A 25 1.47 6.27 -3.67
CA PHE A 25 0.57 7.08 -4.48
C PHE A 25 0.39 8.46 -3.87
N MET A 26 0.17 8.51 -2.58
CA MET A 26 -0.05 9.77 -1.91
C MET A 26 1.18 10.67 -2.04
N MET A 27 2.34 10.10 -1.84
CA MET A 27 3.56 10.88 -1.98
C MET A 27 3.70 11.43 -3.39
N TRP A 28 3.40 10.59 -4.34
CA TRP A 28 3.51 10.99 -5.73
C TRP A 28 2.57 12.14 -6.04
N LEU A 29 1.34 12.03 -5.59
CA LEU A 29 0.37 13.08 -5.82
C LEU A 29 0.79 14.38 -5.14
N ASP A 30 1.35 14.24 -3.95
CA ASP A 30 1.80 15.42 -3.22
C ASP A 30 2.84 16.18 -4.02
N LYS A 31 3.78 15.46 -4.55
CA LYS A 31 4.83 16.09 -5.34
C LYS A 31 4.25 16.75 -6.58
N ARG A 32 3.36 16.08 -7.21
CA ARG A 32 2.74 16.61 -8.41
C ARG A 32 2.00 17.90 -8.10
N LYS A 33 1.26 17.89 -7.02
CA LYS A 33 0.50 19.05 -6.65
C LYS A 33 1.41 20.21 -6.33
N ALA A 34 2.45 19.95 -5.59
CA ALA A 34 3.37 21.01 -5.23
C ALA A 34 3.91 21.67 -6.47
N LYS A 35 4.27 20.88 -7.42
CA LYS A 35 4.83 21.42 -8.63
C LYS A 35 3.80 22.26 -9.36
N LYS A 36 2.62 21.75 -9.49
CA LYS A 36 1.58 22.45 -10.19
C LYS A 36 1.07 23.62 -9.42
N GLY A 37 0.95 23.40 -8.18
CA GLY A 37 0.33 24.34 -7.32
C GLY A 37 0.75 25.69 -7.51
N LYS A 38 1.34 25.76 -8.02
CA LYS A 38 1.50 26.93 -8.22
C LYS A 38 0.99 27.59 -7.51
#